data_2715273311ef575dcba0943453fb02fe
#
_entry.id   2715273311ef575dcba0943453fb02fe
#
_cell.length_a   1.000
_cell.length_b   1.000
_cell.length_c   1.000
_cell.angle_alpha   90.00
_cell.angle_beta   90.00
_cell.angle_gamma   90.00
#
_symmetry.space_group_name_H-M   'P 1'
#
loop_
_entity.id
_entity.type
_entity.pdbx_description
1 polymer ?
#
loop_
_entity_poly.entity_id
_entity_poly.type
_entity_poly.pdbx_seq_one_letter_code
_entity_poly.pdbx_strand_id
1 'polypeptide(L)'
;MEYKINKKENQVQVFDKENKIGFIDIVEKENLIDAPHTEVDKEYGGQGIAGKLVEKLVQYAIDKNKKIIPTCPYIKDKFEKDEKYKDVYYK
;
A
#
# COMPACT_ATOMS: atom_id res chain seq x y z
N MET A 1 -14.69 7.10 1.05
CA MET A 1 -13.23 7.10 1.23
C MET A 1 -12.55 7.23 -0.10
N GLU A 2 -11.52 8.05 -0.15
CA GLU A 2 -10.76 8.25 -1.37
C GLU A 2 -9.34 7.71 -1.20
N TYR A 3 -8.92 6.84 -2.11
CA TYR A 3 -7.58 6.24 -2.08
C TYR A 3 -6.79 6.79 -3.26
N LYS A 4 -5.60 7.29 -3.00
CA LYS A 4 -4.79 7.86 -4.08
C LYS A 4 -3.30 7.70 -3.85
N ILE A 5 -2.56 7.78 -4.97
CA ILE A 5 -1.10 7.74 -4.94
C ILE A 5 -0.63 9.19 -4.91
N ASN A 6 0.16 9.55 -3.92
CA ASN A 6 0.75 10.87 -3.82
C ASN A 6 2.26 10.76 -4.06
N LYS A 7 2.68 11.09 -5.26
CA LYS A 7 4.10 10.97 -5.63
C LYS A 7 4.98 12.01 -4.98
N LYS A 8 4.39 13.13 -4.64
CA LYS A 8 5.12 14.21 -3.97
C LYS A 8 5.55 13.81 -2.57
N GLU A 9 4.67 13.12 -1.87
CA GLU A 9 4.93 12.66 -0.51
C GLU A 9 5.42 11.22 -0.45
N ASN A 10 5.42 10.53 -1.59
CA ASN A 10 5.79 9.12 -1.67
C ASN A 10 4.94 8.26 -0.76
N GLN A 11 3.64 8.37 -0.95
CA GLN A 11 2.68 7.60 -0.14
C GLN A 11 1.49 7.16 -0.97
N VAL A 12 0.94 6.00 -0.61
CA VAL A 12 -0.44 5.66 -0.94
C VAL A 12 -1.26 6.20 0.22
N GLN A 13 -2.28 6.99 -0.07
CA GLN A 13 -3.03 7.69 0.96
C GLN A 13 -4.51 7.39 0.88
N VAL A 14 -5.18 7.43 2.02
CA VAL A 14 -6.64 7.34 2.07
C VAL A 14 -7.18 8.52 2.85
N PHE A 15 -8.26 9.10 2.32
CA PHE A 15 -8.90 10.27 2.89
C PHE A 15 -10.36 9.99 3.19
N ASP A 16 -10.83 10.49 4.33
CA ASP A 16 -12.24 10.59 4.62
C ASP A 16 -12.55 12.07 4.49
N LYS A 17 -13.22 12.43 3.38
CA LYS A 17 -13.42 13.82 2.99
C LYS A 17 -12.06 14.49 2.83
N GLU A 18 -11.74 15.49 3.62
CA GLU A 18 -10.47 16.20 3.51
C GLU A 18 -9.40 15.70 4.48
N ASN A 19 -9.75 14.72 5.32
CA ASN A 19 -8.85 14.25 6.37
C ASN A 19 -8.08 13.01 5.91
N LYS A 20 -6.76 13.10 5.93
CA LYS A 20 -5.93 11.92 5.65
C LYS A 20 -5.99 11.01 6.87
N ILE A 21 -6.54 9.81 6.71
CA ILE A 21 -6.75 8.89 7.82
C ILE A 21 -5.86 7.66 7.77
N GLY A 22 -5.07 7.53 6.72
CA GLY A 22 -4.14 6.41 6.64
C GLY A 22 -3.23 6.54 5.44
N PHE A 23 -2.15 5.76 5.46
CA PHE A 23 -1.19 5.80 4.36
C PHE A 23 -0.26 4.59 4.39
N ILE A 24 0.39 4.36 3.25
CA ILE A 24 1.53 3.46 3.15
C ILE A 24 2.67 4.31 2.63
N ASP A 25 3.80 4.34 3.36
CA ASP A 25 5.00 4.97 2.83
C ASP A 25 5.57 4.09 1.73
N ILE A 26 6.02 4.70 0.66
CA ILE A 26 6.64 3.95 -0.43
C ILE A 26 7.94 4.62 -0.86
N VAL A 27 8.87 3.79 -1.33
CA VAL A 27 10.10 4.26 -1.97
C VAL A 27 10.10 3.65 -3.36
N GLU A 28 9.81 4.45 -4.35
CA GLU A 28 9.69 3.97 -5.73
C GLU A 28 11.05 3.97 -6.40
N LYS A 29 11.40 2.83 -6.99
CA LYS A 29 12.65 2.65 -7.73
C LYS A 29 12.29 2.31 -9.16
N GLU A 30 13.31 2.10 -10.01
CA GLU A 30 13.05 1.84 -11.43
C GLU A 30 12.13 0.66 -11.66
N ASN A 31 12.41 -0.47 -11.02
CA ASN A 31 11.62 -1.69 -11.21
C ASN A 31 10.91 -2.19 -9.95
N LEU A 32 11.08 -1.49 -8.84
CA LEU A 32 10.60 -1.94 -7.55
C LEU A 32 9.95 -0.80 -6.77
N ILE A 33 9.05 -1.15 -5.86
CA ILE A 33 8.48 -0.22 -4.89
C ILE A 33 8.65 -0.84 -3.52
N ASP A 34 9.44 -0.18 -2.67
CA ASP A 34 9.58 -0.63 -1.28
C ASP A 34 8.46 -0.01 -0.47
N ALA A 35 7.80 -0.80 0.37
CA ALA A 35 6.70 -0.36 1.22
C ALA A 35 7.06 -0.63 2.68
N PRO A 36 7.78 0.29 3.34
CA PRO A 36 8.29 0.03 4.68
C PRO A 36 7.31 0.24 5.82
N HIS A 37 6.22 0.98 5.61
CA HIS A 37 5.36 1.34 6.74
C HIS A 37 3.93 1.60 6.30
N THR A 38 2.98 1.11 7.09
CA THR A 38 1.55 1.33 6.89
C THR A 38 0.94 1.85 8.18
N GLU A 39 0.05 2.83 8.07
CA GLU A 39 -0.61 3.39 9.24
C GLU A 39 -2.04 3.76 8.91
N VAL A 40 -2.96 3.50 9.85
CA VAL A 40 -4.37 3.88 9.74
C VAL A 40 -4.78 4.42 11.11
N ASP A 41 -5.51 5.54 11.11
CA ASP A 41 -6.01 6.14 12.35
C ASP A 41 -6.85 5.11 13.12
N LYS A 42 -6.66 5.09 14.43
CA LYS A 42 -7.34 4.12 15.29
C LYS A 42 -8.86 4.18 15.17
N GLU A 43 -9.40 5.36 14.96
CA GLU A 43 -10.84 5.56 14.84
C GLU A 43 -11.43 4.79 13.65
N TYR A 44 -10.60 4.44 12.69
CA TYR A 44 -11.02 3.75 11.48
C TYR A 44 -10.61 2.28 11.48
N GLY A 45 -10.15 1.77 12.60
CA GLY A 45 -9.74 0.38 12.71
C GLY A 45 -10.92 -0.57 12.50
N GLY A 46 -10.62 -1.75 11.98
CA GLY A 46 -11.65 -2.79 11.78
C GLY A 46 -12.53 -2.59 10.56
N GLN A 47 -12.25 -1.61 9.72
CA GLN A 47 -13.05 -1.32 8.53
C GLN A 47 -12.40 -1.80 7.22
N GLY A 48 -11.27 -2.50 7.31
CA GLY A 48 -10.59 -3.01 6.13
C GLY A 48 -9.83 -1.96 5.35
N ILE A 49 -9.60 -0.79 5.93
CA ILE A 49 -8.96 0.32 5.22
C ILE A 49 -7.50 0.01 4.87
N ALA A 50 -6.76 -0.62 5.80
CA ALA A 50 -5.38 -0.98 5.52
C ALA A 50 -5.29 -1.95 4.34
N GLY A 51 -6.22 -2.90 4.27
CA GLY A 51 -6.29 -3.83 3.15
C GLY A 51 -6.54 -3.13 1.83
N LYS A 52 -7.42 -2.13 1.84
CA LYS A 52 -7.71 -1.36 0.64
C LYS A 52 -6.54 -0.49 0.22
N LEU A 53 -5.75 0.02 1.18
CA LEU A 53 -4.52 0.72 0.86
C LEU A 53 -3.55 -0.20 0.12
N VAL A 54 -3.42 -1.45 0.60
CA VAL A 54 -2.58 -2.44 -0.06
C VAL A 54 -3.07 -2.72 -1.47
N GLU A 55 -4.40 -2.86 -1.66
CA GLU A 55 -4.96 -3.09 -2.99
C GLU A 55 -4.62 -1.93 -3.93
N LYS A 56 -4.69 -0.71 -3.44
CA LYS A 56 -4.34 0.45 -4.24
C LYS A 56 -2.87 0.43 -4.65
N LEU A 57 -1.99 0.07 -3.71
CA LEU A 57 -0.57 -0.06 -4.00
C LEU A 57 -0.31 -1.14 -5.04
N VAL A 58 -0.98 -2.29 -4.90
CA VAL A 58 -0.82 -3.40 -5.83
C VAL A 58 -1.25 -2.98 -7.24
N GLN A 59 -2.38 -2.30 -7.36
CA GLN A 59 -2.85 -1.84 -8.65
C GLN A 59 -1.85 -0.86 -9.28
N TYR A 60 -1.31 0.04 -8.48
CA TYR A 60 -0.30 0.99 -8.95
C TYR A 60 0.94 0.25 -9.46
N ALA A 61 1.40 -0.76 -8.72
CA ALA A 61 2.56 -1.55 -9.12
C ALA A 61 2.32 -2.29 -10.44
N ILE A 62 1.12 -2.86 -10.59
CA ILE A 62 0.76 -3.55 -11.84
C ILE A 62 0.77 -2.56 -13.00
N ASP A 63 0.16 -1.39 -12.81
CA ASP A 63 0.08 -0.38 -13.86
C ASP A 63 1.46 0.13 -14.28
N LYS A 64 2.41 0.15 -13.35
CA LYS A 64 3.78 0.59 -13.63
C LYS A 64 4.72 -0.56 -13.98
N ASN A 65 4.21 -1.77 -13.99
CA ASN A 65 5.00 -2.97 -14.24
C ASN A 65 6.17 -3.10 -13.27
N LYS A 66 5.87 -2.90 -11.98
CA LYS A 66 6.86 -2.96 -10.90
C LYS A 66 6.46 -4.03 -9.90
N LYS A 67 7.45 -4.51 -9.14
CA LYS A 67 7.18 -5.41 -8.03
C LYS A 67 7.33 -4.65 -6.72
N ILE A 68 6.74 -5.22 -5.65
CA ILE A 68 6.71 -4.59 -4.34
C ILE A 68 7.60 -5.36 -3.38
N ILE A 69 8.45 -4.63 -2.65
CA ILE A 69 9.21 -5.19 -1.54
C ILE A 69 8.40 -4.89 -0.28
N PRO A 70 7.74 -5.89 0.32
CA PRO A 70 6.89 -5.62 1.48
C PRO A 70 7.70 -5.60 2.77
N THR A 71 8.44 -4.53 2.98
CA THR A 71 9.24 -4.35 4.20
C THR A 71 8.34 -4.24 5.42
N CYS A 72 7.16 -3.61 5.26
CA CYS A 72 6.19 -3.53 6.33
C CYS A 72 5.66 -4.92 6.69
N PRO A 73 5.72 -5.34 7.96
CA PRO A 73 5.26 -6.67 8.35
C PRO A 73 3.81 -6.96 8.00
N TYR A 74 2.93 -5.98 8.09
CA TYR A 74 1.53 -6.15 7.73
C TYR A 74 1.38 -6.54 6.26
N ILE A 75 2.08 -5.82 5.38
CA ILE A 75 2.00 -6.07 3.94
C ILE A 75 2.63 -7.41 3.59
N LYS A 76 3.76 -7.71 4.22
CA LYS A 76 4.45 -8.98 3.99
C LYS A 76 3.56 -10.16 4.37
N ASP A 77 2.93 -10.07 5.54
CA ASP A 77 2.04 -11.12 6.00
C ASP A 77 0.88 -11.34 5.02
N LYS A 78 0.32 -10.25 4.52
CA LYS A 78 -0.77 -10.30 3.58
C LYS A 78 -0.35 -10.95 2.27
N PHE A 79 0.83 -10.61 1.78
CA PHE A 79 1.36 -11.18 0.53
C PHE A 79 1.66 -12.67 0.67
N GLU A 80 2.13 -13.08 1.84
CA GLU A 80 2.48 -14.49 2.06
C GLU A 80 1.26 -15.38 2.24
N LYS A 81 0.15 -14.82 2.69
CA LYS A 81 -1.06 -15.58 2.93
C LYS A 81 -1.99 -15.69 1.74
N ASP A 82 -1.80 -14.83 0.73
CA ASP A 82 -2.73 -14.79 -0.39
C ASP A 82 -1.96 -14.83 -1.71
N GLU A 83 -2.17 -15.92 -2.45
CA GLU A 83 -1.46 -16.14 -3.71
C GLU A 83 -1.77 -15.11 -4.80
N LYS A 84 -2.85 -14.36 -4.64
CA LYS A 84 -3.19 -13.36 -5.66
C LYS A 84 -2.14 -12.27 -5.78
N TYR A 85 -1.26 -12.12 -4.77
CA TYR A 85 -0.21 -11.11 -4.79
C TYR A 85 1.13 -11.62 -5.33
N LYS A 86 1.21 -12.89 -5.69
CA LYS A 86 2.51 -13.48 -6.06
C LYS A 86 3.20 -12.77 -7.23
N ASP A 87 2.42 -12.22 -8.15
CA ASP A 87 2.98 -11.59 -9.34
C ASP A 87 3.62 -10.23 -9.04
N VAL A 88 3.25 -9.60 -7.95
CA VAL A 88 3.84 -8.31 -7.54
C VAL A 88 4.78 -8.44 -6.35
N TYR A 89 4.81 -9.60 -5.73
CA TYR A 89 5.63 -9.82 -4.53
C TYR A 89 7.08 -10.07 -4.94
N TYR A 90 7.97 -9.17 -4.57
CA TYR A 90 9.40 -9.32 -4.80
C TYR A 90 10.02 -10.03 -3.60
N LYS A 91 10.60 -11.19 -3.85
CA LYS A 91 11.23 -11.99 -2.80
C LYS A 91 12.74 -11.91 -2.85
#